data_37354ff97bddca66556dff8fe54e50c0
#
_entry.id   37354ff97bddca66556dff8fe54e50c0
#
_cell.length_a   1.000
_cell.length_b   1.000
_cell.length_c   1.000
_cell.angle_alpha   90.00
_cell.angle_beta   90.00
_cell.angle_gamma   90.00
#
_symmetry.space_group_name_H-M   'P 1'
#
loop_
_entity.id
_entity.type
_entity.pdbx_description
1 polymer ?
#
loop_
_entity_poly.entity_id
_entity_poly.type
_entity_poly.pdbx_seq_one_letter_code
_entity_poly.pdbx_strand_id
1 'polypeptide(L)'
;MSSLVLARKWRPKDFSDTVGQEHVLQALLNALDSGRLHHAYLFTGTRGVGKTTIARILAKALNCEKGVTSEPCGECSACREIDEGRFVDLIEVDAASRTKVDDTRDLLDNVQYAPARGRYKVYLIDEVHMLSKSSFNALLKTLEEPPPHVKFLLATTDPQKLPVTVLSRCLQFNLKRMTPRLMSDRLAYICDEESIEYEAAALSLLARAADGSMRDALSLLDQAIAYCGGKIEEPQVALMLGTIDREHVSRLLRLLADNDAKGIIDAIREIDEQFPDYSRLLDDLARDLQRIAVYQVVGASDSDDAKTEEEVAELAGALPAEDVQLFYQIAVMGRRDLHLAPDPRSGAEMTFLRMLAFRPASGEGTATPGSGSRMAGKPKKPAQPKKVRAAAPAVAPDAAKRPTSRENPEWGSLVAELGLTGAERLLASNCAFLDRHGNTVRLGLEPRSESLLTRQRQDTLAERLSDHFGE
;
A
#
# COMPACT_ATOMS: atom_id res chain seq x y z
N MET A 1 21.26 -28.67 15.59
CA MET A 1 20.35 -27.79 16.39
C MET A 1 19.46 -27.08 15.42
N SER A 2 18.14 -27.20 15.54
CA SER A 2 17.24 -26.43 14.67
C SER A 2 17.35 -24.97 15.07
N SER A 3 18.01 -24.13 14.25
CA SER A 3 18.05 -22.69 14.50
C SER A 3 16.63 -22.15 14.42
N LEU A 4 16.10 -21.68 15.53
CA LEU A 4 14.84 -20.96 15.54
C LEU A 4 15.05 -19.68 14.75
N VAL A 5 14.13 -19.39 13.79
CA VAL A 5 14.09 -18.15 13.04
C VAL A 5 14.13 -16.95 14.01
N LEU A 6 15.01 -15.96 13.75
CA LEU A 6 15.24 -14.81 14.65
C LEU A 6 13.94 -14.08 14.99
N ALA A 7 13.03 -13.95 14.04
CA ALA A 7 11.72 -13.33 14.27
C ALA A 7 10.87 -14.03 15.36
N ARG A 8 11.14 -15.31 15.65
CA ARG A 8 10.49 -16.05 16.73
C ARG A 8 11.32 -16.01 18.01
N LYS A 9 12.64 -16.13 17.92
CA LYS A 9 13.58 -16.12 19.06
C LYS A 9 13.55 -14.78 19.77
N TRP A 10 13.60 -13.68 19.00
CA TRP A 10 13.66 -12.30 19.48
C TRP A 10 12.30 -11.60 19.57
N ARG A 11 11.23 -12.38 19.63
CA ARG A 11 9.91 -11.83 19.90
C ARG A 11 9.87 -11.28 21.32
N PRO A 12 9.53 -9.98 21.52
CA PRO A 12 9.41 -9.39 22.86
C PRO A 12 8.53 -10.22 23.79
N LYS A 13 9.02 -10.44 25.02
CA LYS A 13 8.33 -11.23 26.04
C LYS A 13 7.66 -10.38 27.10
N ASP A 14 8.05 -9.14 27.23
CA ASP A 14 7.45 -8.15 28.12
C ASP A 14 7.35 -6.78 27.45
N PHE A 15 6.76 -5.81 28.15
CA PHE A 15 6.58 -4.48 27.61
C PHE A 15 7.91 -3.72 27.47
N SER A 16 8.90 -3.99 28.31
CA SER A 16 10.20 -3.32 28.30
C SER A 16 11.07 -3.75 27.11
N ASP A 17 10.92 -4.99 26.63
CA ASP A 17 11.59 -5.49 25.44
C ASP A 17 10.99 -4.95 24.13
N THR A 18 9.80 -4.35 24.22
CA THR A 18 9.10 -3.86 23.04
C THR A 18 9.70 -2.54 22.58
N VAL A 19 10.22 -2.52 21.36
CA VAL A 19 10.85 -1.35 20.76
C VAL A 19 9.82 -0.50 20.03
N GLY A 20 9.83 0.80 20.28
CA GLY A 20 8.86 1.73 19.75
C GLY A 20 7.48 1.58 20.41
N GLN A 21 6.48 2.28 19.92
CA GLN A 21 5.09 2.20 20.40
C GLN A 21 4.88 2.76 21.84
N GLU A 22 5.76 3.63 22.33
CA GLU A 22 5.75 4.17 23.70
C GLU A 22 4.37 4.69 24.11
N HIS A 23 3.67 5.34 23.20
CA HIS A 23 2.32 5.90 23.42
C HIS A 23 1.26 4.82 23.69
N VAL A 24 1.39 3.63 23.06
CA VAL A 24 0.49 2.48 23.29
C VAL A 24 0.88 1.79 24.60
N LEU A 25 2.17 1.57 24.80
CA LEU A 25 2.69 0.90 25.99
C LEU A 25 2.33 1.66 27.24
N GLN A 26 2.55 2.97 27.27
CA GLN A 26 2.22 3.80 28.44
C GLN A 26 0.73 3.74 28.79
N ALA A 27 -0.16 3.76 27.78
CA ALA A 27 -1.59 3.65 28.01
C ALA A 27 -2.01 2.28 28.58
N LEU A 28 -1.38 1.19 28.08
CA LEU A 28 -1.63 -0.16 28.58
C LEU A 28 -1.09 -0.35 30.00
N LEU A 29 0.11 0.13 30.30
CA LEU A 29 0.71 0.07 31.64
C LEU A 29 -0.18 0.82 32.65
N ASN A 30 -0.60 2.06 32.33
CA ASN A 30 -1.50 2.84 33.16
C ASN A 30 -2.84 2.12 33.42
N ALA A 31 -3.40 1.44 32.39
CA ALA A 31 -4.64 0.69 32.54
C ALA A 31 -4.47 -0.53 33.47
N LEU A 32 -3.34 -1.23 33.37
CA LEU A 32 -3.00 -2.37 34.23
C LEU A 32 -2.80 -1.92 35.67
N ASP A 33 -2.01 -0.88 35.92
CA ASP A 33 -1.67 -0.38 37.24
C ASP A 33 -2.89 0.24 37.97
N SER A 34 -3.77 0.90 37.22
CA SER A 34 -5.02 1.46 37.78
C SER A 34 -6.15 0.44 37.92
N GLY A 35 -6.00 -0.78 37.42
CA GLY A 35 -7.06 -1.79 37.38
C GLY A 35 -8.24 -1.46 36.45
N ARG A 36 -8.12 -0.44 35.61
CA ARG A 36 -9.16 0.00 34.67
C ARG A 36 -9.06 -0.75 33.34
N LEU A 37 -9.44 -2.01 33.38
CA LEU A 37 -9.30 -2.91 32.24
C LEU A 37 -10.57 -2.89 31.37
N HIS A 38 -10.40 -2.49 30.12
CA HIS A 38 -11.49 -2.59 29.13
C HIS A 38 -11.76 -4.06 28.77
N HIS A 39 -12.96 -4.37 28.28
CA HIS A 39 -13.31 -5.72 27.84
C HIS A 39 -12.77 -6.05 26.44
N ALA A 40 -12.54 -5.04 25.59
CA ALA A 40 -12.07 -5.24 24.22
C ALA A 40 -11.03 -4.18 23.83
N TYR A 41 -9.92 -4.65 23.28
CA TYR A 41 -8.81 -3.85 22.76
C TYR A 41 -8.67 -4.10 21.27
N LEU A 42 -8.47 -3.06 20.48
CA LEU A 42 -8.21 -3.16 19.04
C LEU A 42 -6.85 -2.56 18.71
N PHE A 43 -5.94 -3.40 18.26
CA PHE A 43 -4.61 -3.00 17.78
C PHE A 43 -4.63 -2.84 16.27
N THR A 44 -4.39 -1.63 15.77
CA THR A 44 -4.35 -1.31 14.34
C THR A 44 -2.94 -0.95 13.93
N GLY A 45 -2.61 -1.11 12.65
CA GLY A 45 -1.29 -0.78 12.11
C GLY A 45 -0.83 -1.77 11.05
N THR A 46 0.24 -1.44 10.32
CA THR A 46 0.76 -2.28 9.24
C THR A 46 1.25 -3.65 9.75
N ARG A 47 1.50 -4.57 8.83
CA ARG A 47 2.02 -5.89 9.16
C ARG A 47 3.40 -5.77 9.85
N GLY A 48 3.67 -6.64 10.83
CA GLY A 48 5.00 -6.74 11.45
C GLY A 48 5.38 -5.68 12.48
N VAL A 49 4.50 -4.71 12.79
CA VAL A 49 4.75 -3.63 13.77
C VAL A 49 4.55 -4.03 15.24
N GLY A 50 4.18 -5.29 15.51
CA GLY A 50 4.07 -5.82 16.87
C GLY A 50 2.66 -5.97 17.43
N LYS A 51 1.58 -5.83 16.65
CA LYS A 51 0.18 -5.95 17.12
C LYS A 51 -0.07 -7.22 17.94
N THR A 52 0.17 -8.38 17.36
CA THR A 52 -0.03 -9.68 18.01
C THR A 52 0.94 -9.92 19.17
N THR A 53 2.13 -9.33 19.13
CA THR A 53 3.12 -9.39 20.22
C THR A 53 2.62 -8.63 21.44
N ILE A 54 2.23 -7.37 21.30
CA ILE A 54 1.67 -6.56 22.39
C ILE A 54 0.42 -7.21 22.96
N ALA A 55 -0.45 -7.75 22.11
CA ALA A 55 -1.64 -8.48 22.54
C ALA A 55 -1.30 -9.71 23.41
N ARG A 56 -0.27 -10.49 23.04
CA ARG A 56 0.19 -11.63 23.86
C ARG A 56 0.80 -11.18 25.19
N ILE A 57 1.60 -10.11 25.20
CA ILE A 57 2.15 -9.55 26.43
C ILE A 57 1.04 -9.07 27.35
N LEU A 58 0.00 -8.43 26.80
CA LEU A 58 -1.18 -8.03 27.58
C LEU A 58 -1.94 -9.24 28.13
N ALA A 59 -2.11 -10.32 27.35
CA ALA A 59 -2.71 -11.57 27.84
C ALA A 59 -1.91 -12.19 28.99
N LYS A 60 -0.58 -12.10 28.93
CA LYS A 60 0.34 -12.52 29.99
C LYS A 60 0.19 -11.64 31.24
N ALA A 61 0.13 -10.33 31.08
CA ALA A 61 -0.08 -9.37 32.16
C ALA A 61 -1.41 -9.60 32.91
N LEU A 62 -2.47 -9.95 32.18
CA LEU A 62 -3.80 -10.25 32.70
C LEU A 62 -3.85 -11.58 33.50
N ASN A 63 -3.07 -12.58 33.09
CA ASN A 63 -3.14 -13.96 33.60
C ASN A 63 -1.93 -14.39 34.42
N CYS A 64 -0.99 -13.49 34.71
CA CYS A 64 0.16 -13.80 35.56
C CYS A 64 -0.30 -14.24 36.95
N GLU A 65 0.27 -15.33 37.48
CA GLU A 65 -0.08 -15.87 38.83
C GLU A 65 0.16 -14.87 39.96
N LYS A 66 1.12 -13.93 39.79
CA LYS A 66 1.40 -12.85 40.76
C LYS A 66 0.28 -11.79 40.83
N GLY A 67 -0.67 -11.81 39.89
CA GLY A 67 -1.75 -10.83 39.81
C GLY A 67 -1.86 -10.21 38.42
N VAL A 68 -2.83 -9.31 38.23
CA VAL A 68 -2.83 -8.41 37.08
C VAL A 68 -1.72 -7.39 37.33
N THR A 69 -0.79 -7.28 36.40
CA THR A 69 0.43 -6.48 36.59
C THR A 69 0.95 -5.93 35.27
N SER A 70 1.55 -4.75 35.31
CA SER A 70 2.32 -4.18 34.21
C SER A 70 3.61 -4.95 33.91
N GLU A 71 4.12 -5.72 34.91
CA GLU A 71 5.34 -6.51 34.80
C GLU A 71 5.05 -8.01 35.02
N PRO A 72 4.65 -8.75 33.99
CA PRO A 72 4.41 -10.19 34.09
C PRO A 72 5.72 -10.92 34.42
N CYS A 73 5.68 -11.85 35.38
CA CYS A 73 6.89 -12.45 35.93
C CYS A 73 7.72 -13.31 34.96
N GLY A 74 7.14 -13.74 33.81
CA GLY A 74 7.84 -14.59 32.82
C GLY A 74 8.10 -16.04 33.25
N GLU A 75 7.99 -16.38 34.54
CA GLU A 75 8.43 -17.65 35.12
C GLU A 75 7.31 -18.59 35.54
N CYS A 76 6.11 -18.07 35.87
CA CYS A 76 4.98 -18.88 36.30
C CYS A 76 4.42 -19.72 35.12
N SER A 77 3.59 -20.71 35.46
CA SER A 77 3.06 -21.63 34.45
C SER A 77 2.29 -20.89 33.35
N ALA A 78 1.42 -19.95 33.72
CA ALA A 78 0.66 -19.14 32.78
C ALA A 78 1.57 -18.31 31.85
N CYS A 79 2.60 -17.65 32.38
CA CYS A 79 3.52 -16.86 31.56
C CYS A 79 4.27 -17.72 30.54
N ARG A 80 4.81 -18.89 30.98
CA ARG A 80 5.54 -19.78 30.05
C ARG A 80 4.62 -20.37 28.98
N GLU A 81 3.46 -20.85 29.38
CA GLU A 81 2.49 -21.45 28.45
C GLU A 81 1.98 -20.44 27.41
N ILE A 82 1.82 -19.16 27.79
CA ILE A 82 1.46 -18.08 26.85
C ILE A 82 2.62 -17.83 25.87
N ASP A 83 3.87 -17.76 26.35
CA ASP A 83 5.04 -17.56 25.48
C ASP A 83 5.21 -18.73 24.49
N GLU A 84 4.89 -19.94 24.91
CA GLU A 84 4.93 -21.15 24.09
C GLU A 84 3.68 -21.32 23.22
N GLY A 85 2.60 -20.54 23.44
CA GLY A 85 1.35 -20.61 22.70
C GLY A 85 0.49 -21.82 23.06
N ARG A 86 0.59 -22.31 24.32
CA ARG A 86 -0.12 -23.52 24.81
C ARG A 86 -1.09 -23.23 25.97
N PHE A 87 -1.25 -21.97 26.35
CA PHE A 87 -2.12 -21.59 27.45
C PHE A 87 -3.61 -21.78 27.07
N VAL A 88 -4.34 -22.58 27.85
CA VAL A 88 -5.70 -23.01 27.53
C VAL A 88 -6.71 -21.84 27.47
N ASP A 89 -6.53 -20.82 28.32
CA ASP A 89 -7.42 -19.67 28.39
C ASP A 89 -6.97 -18.50 27.48
N LEU A 90 -5.94 -18.70 26.65
CA LEU A 90 -5.58 -17.80 25.53
C LEU A 90 -5.95 -18.49 24.21
N ILE A 91 -7.07 -18.07 23.63
CA ILE A 91 -7.58 -18.61 22.37
C ILE A 91 -7.12 -17.70 21.25
N GLU A 92 -6.11 -18.15 20.49
CA GLU A 92 -5.60 -17.42 19.33
C GLU A 92 -6.26 -17.89 18.04
N VAL A 93 -6.82 -16.94 17.30
CA VAL A 93 -7.49 -17.17 16.03
C VAL A 93 -6.88 -16.24 15.00
N ASP A 94 -6.32 -16.79 13.94
CA ASP A 94 -5.97 -16.02 12.74
C ASP A 94 -7.15 -16.10 11.77
N ALA A 95 -7.86 -14.98 11.61
CA ALA A 95 -9.05 -14.90 10.77
C ALA A 95 -8.73 -15.06 9.27
N ALA A 96 -7.47 -14.85 8.86
CA ALA A 96 -7.05 -15.04 7.47
C ALA A 96 -6.87 -16.53 7.12
N SER A 97 -6.46 -17.37 8.09
CA SER A 97 -6.20 -18.79 7.87
C SER A 97 -7.43 -19.70 8.14
N ARG A 98 -8.36 -19.24 8.97
CA ARG A 98 -9.59 -19.96 9.31
C ARG A 98 -10.79 -19.36 8.55
N THR A 99 -10.98 -19.81 7.31
CA THR A 99 -12.06 -19.35 6.42
C THR A 99 -13.42 -19.97 6.74
N LYS A 100 -13.51 -20.97 7.62
CA LYS A 100 -14.80 -21.60 7.98
C LYS A 100 -15.53 -20.77 9.02
N VAL A 101 -16.66 -20.23 8.60
CA VAL A 101 -17.60 -19.43 9.40
C VAL A 101 -18.02 -20.16 10.69
N ASP A 102 -18.14 -21.47 10.62
CA ASP A 102 -18.58 -22.32 11.73
C ASP A 102 -17.54 -22.40 12.85
N ASP A 103 -16.24 -22.49 12.53
CA ASP A 103 -15.16 -22.58 13.54
C ASP A 103 -15.10 -21.33 14.44
N THR A 104 -15.34 -20.13 13.86
CA THR A 104 -15.31 -18.88 14.65
C THR A 104 -16.57 -18.72 15.48
N ARG A 105 -17.71 -19.21 14.99
CA ARG A 105 -18.98 -19.19 15.73
C ARG A 105 -18.93 -20.09 16.94
N ASP A 106 -18.44 -21.33 16.78
CA ASP A 106 -18.26 -22.29 17.87
C ASP A 106 -17.31 -21.77 18.96
N LEU A 107 -16.26 -21.03 18.56
CA LEU A 107 -15.37 -20.38 19.51
C LEU A 107 -16.06 -19.26 20.31
N LEU A 108 -16.94 -18.48 19.66
CA LEU A 108 -17.68 -17.39 20.32
C LEU A 108 -18.83 -17.94 21.19
N ASP A 109 -19.45 -19.06 20.84
CA ASP A 109 -20.46 -19.70 21.67
C ASP A 109 -19.88 -20.21 23.00
N ASN A 110 -18.58 -20.52 23.03
CA ASN A 110 -17.84 -20.92 24.23
C ASN A 110 -17.40 -19.74 25.15
N VAL A 111 -17.72 -18.50 24.80
CA VAL A 111 -17.32 -17.32 25.58
C VAL A 111 -17.97 -17.29 26.97
N GLN A 112 -19.18 -17.85 27.13
CA GLN A 112 -19.94 -17.84 28.38
C GLN A 112 -19.27 -18.67 29.49
N TYR A 113 -18.43 -19.63 29.16
CA TYR A 113 -17.78 -20.49 30.14
C TYR A 113 -16.61 -19.79 30.84
N ALA A 114 -16.54 -20.00 32.16
CA ALA A 114 -15.45 -19.50 32.97
C ALA A 114 -14.06 -19.99 32.47
N PRO A 115 -12.99 -19.25 32.69
CA PRO A 115 -11.64 -19.71 32.39
C PRO A 115 -11.31 -20.98 33.17
N ALA A 116 -10.50 -21.88 32.56
CA ALA A 116 -10.13 -23.15 33.16
C ALA A 116 -9.06 -23.01 34.24
N ARG A 117 -8.08 -22.13 34.03
CA ARG A 117 -6.91 -21.93 34.93
C ARG A 117 -6.59 -20.45 35.14
N GLY A 118 -6.80 -19.64 34.09
CA GLY A 118 -6.47 -18.22 34.10
C GLY A 118 -7.46 -17.39 34.91
N ARG A 119 -7.10 -16.14 35.13
CA ARG A 119 -7.99 -15.14 35.72
C ARG A 119 -8.98 -14.61 34.69
N TYR A 120 -8.52 -14.50 33.45
CA TYR A 120 -9.30 -14.07 32.30
C TYR A 120 -9.18 -15.06 31.16
N LYS A 121 -10.31 -15.30 30.47
CA LYS A 121 -10.33 -15.99 29.19
C LYS A 121 -10.11 -14.95 28.09
N VAL A 122 -9.01 -15.06 27.38
CA VAL A 122 -8.55 -14.07 26.40
C VAL A 122 -8.74 -14.61 24.99
N TYR A 123 -9.46 -13.87 24.16
CA TYR A 123 -9.62 -14.14 22.74
C TYR A 123 -8.74 -13.18 21.94
N LEU A 124 -7.66 -13.69 21.36
CA LEU A 124 -6.79 -12.96 20.47
C LEU A 124 -7.16 -13.29 19.02
N ILE A 125 -7.79 -12.35 18.34
CA ILE A 125 -8.21 -12.50 16.94
C ILE A 125 -7.31 -11.63 16.06
N ASP A 126 -6.43 -12.28 15.30
CA ASP A 126 -5.56 -11.59 14.34
C ASP A 126 -6.24 -11.45 12.99
N GLU A 127 -5.94 -10.37 12.29
CA GLU A 127 -6.56 -9.94 11.03
C GLU A 127 -8.10 -9.99 11.08
N VAL A 128 -8.65 -9.45 12.16
CA VAL A 128 -10.10 -9.51 12.46
C VAL A 128 -10.98 -9.01 11.31
N HIS A 129 -10.48 -8.14 10.43
CA HIS A 129 -11.19 -7.65 9.25
C HIS A 129 -11.51 -8.75 8.22
N MET A 130 -10.88 -9.92 8.34
CA MET A 130 -11.14 -11.09 7.48
C MET A 130 -12.31 -11.94 7.96
N LEU A 131 -12.90 -11.64 9.12
CA LEU A 131 -14.08 -12.34 9.62
C LEU A 131 -15.28 -12.14 8.68
N SER A 132 -16.12 -13.18 8.59
CA SER A 132 -17.38 -13.11 7.86
C SER A 132 -18.39 -12.18 8.56
N LYS A 133 -19.40 -11.72 7.82
CA LYS A 133 -20.49 -10.92 8.40
C LYS A 133 -21.22 -11.64 9.55
N SER A 134 -21.39 -12.96 9.45
CA SER A 134 -22.01 -13.78 10.50
C SER A 134 -21.15 -13.86 11.75
N SER A 135 -19.83 -14.05 11.60
CA SER A 135 -18.87 -14.04 12.71
C SER A 135 -18.80 -12.67 13.39
N PHE A 136 -18.84 -11.58 12.63
CA PHE A 136 -18.94 -10.23 13.21
C PHE A 136 -20.22 -10.06 14.05
N ASN A 137 -21.35 -10.53 13.57
CA ASN A 137 -22.62 -10.43 14.32
C ASN A 137 -22.58 -11.26 15.62
N ALA A 138 -21.93 -12.42 15.62
CA ALA A 138 -21.72 -13.21 16.84
C ALA A 138 -20.78 -12.48 17.83
N LEU A 139 -19.66 -11.91 17.32
CA LEU A 139 -18.72 -11.12 18.11
C LEU A 139 -19.41 -9.89 18.73
N LEU A 140 -20.24 -9.17 17.96
CA LEU A 140 -20.96 -7.97 18.42
C LEU A 140 -21.84 -8.26 19.62
N LYS A 141 -22.59 -9.36 19.65
CA LYS A 141 -23.42 -9.74 20.80
C LYS A 141 -22.60 -9.84 22.09
N THR A 142 -21.41 -10.43 22.00
CA THR A 142 -20.53 -10.58 23.16
C THR A 142 -19.82 -9.28 23.53
N LEU A 143 -19.54 -8.40 22.55
CA LEU A 143 -18.96 -7.08 22.82
C LEU A 143 -19.98 -6.11 23.47
N GLU A 144 -21.28 -6.32 23.26
CA GLU A 144 -22.35 -5.53 23.88
C GLU A 144 -22.55 -5.91 25.34
N GLU A 145 -22.56 -7.21 25.65
CA GLU A 145 -22.75 -7.74 26.99
C GLU A 145 -21.59 -8.70 27.34
N PRO A 146 -20.36 -8.15 27.55
CA PRO A 146 -19.19 -8.97 27.78
C PRO A 146 -19.22 -9.61 29.19
N PRO A 147 -18.99 -10.95 29.29
CA PRO A 147 -18.79 -11.56 30.59
C PRO A 147 -17.55 -10.94 31.29
N PRO A 148 -17.59 -10.73 32.62
CA PRO A 148 -16.53 -10.01 33.32
C PRO A 148 -15.16 -10.71 33.26
N HIS A 149 -15.15 -12.02 33.07
CA HIS A 149 -13.96 -12.85 32.96
C HIS A 149 -13.39 -12.96 31.53
N VAL A 150 -13.99 -12.27 30.55
CA VAL A 150 -13.57 -12.34 29.13
C VAL A 150 -12.88 -11.06 28.71
N LYS A 151 -11.82 -11.20 27.93
CA LYS A 151 -11.11 -10.09 27.28
C LYS A 151 -10.92 -10.39 25.79
N PHE A 152 -11.24 -9.42 24.94
CA PHE A 152 -11.00 -9.49 23.50
C PHE A 152 -9.78 -8.64 23.13
N LEU A 153 -8.83 -9.25 22.44
CA LEU A 153 -7.66 -8.59 21.87
C LEU A 153 -7.73 -8.76 20.36
N LEU A 154 -8.17 -7.72 19.68
CA LEU A 154 -8.39 -7.72 18.24
C LEU A 154 -7.19 -7.06 17.56
N ALA A 155 -6.70 -7.64 16.48
CA ALA A 155 -5.63 -7.06 15.68
C ALA A 155 -6.06 -6.96 14.20
N THR A 156 -5.70 -5.86 13.54
CA THR A 156 -6.01 -5.66 12.12
C THR A 156 -4.97 -4.79 11.43
N THR A 157 -4.72 -5.09 10.17
CA THR A 157 -3.94 -4.23 9.26
C THR A 157 -4.83 -3.19 8.56
N ASP A 158 -6.15 -3.42 8.49
CA ASP A 158 -7.09 -2.55 7.80
C ASP A 158 -8.32 -2.23 8.67
N PRO A 159 -8.23 -1.17 9.51
CA PRO A 159 -9.34 -0.77 10.36
C PRO A 159 -10.56 -0.26 9.58
N GLN A 160 -10.38 0.19 8.33
CA GLN A 160 -11.48 0.75 7.53
C GLN A 160 -12.47 -0.32 7.10
N LYS A 161 -12.05 -1.59 7.03
CA LYS A 161 -12.93 -2.71 6.73
C LYS A 161 -13.78 -3.18 7.91
N LEU A 162 -13.51 -2.67 9.11
CA LEU A 162 -14.26 -3.05 10.30
C LEU A 162 -15.59 -2.27 10.40
N PRO A 163 -16.68 -2.93 10.81
CA PRO A 163 -17.93 -2.26 11.12
C PRO A 163 -17.75 -1.21 12.23
N VAL A 164 -18.35 -0.03 12.06
CA VAL A 164 -18.32 1.06 13.05
C VAL A 164 -18.85 0.60 14.41
N THR A 165 -19.78 -0.34 14.42
CA THR A 165 -20.33 -0.98 15.63
C THR A 165 -19.31 -1.74 16.46
N VAL A 166 -18.29 -2.34 15.83
CA VAL A 166 -17.15 -2.98 16.51
C VAL A 166 -16.19 -1.91 17.02
N LEU A 167 -15.86 -0.93 16.15
CA LEU A 167 -14.93 0.15 16.50
C LEU A 167 -15.38 0.95 17.73
N SER A 168 -16.68 1.21 17.85
CA SER A 168 -17.26 1.98 18.98
C SER A 168 -17.23 1.24 20.32
N ARG A 169 -17.02 -0.08 20.33
CA ARG A 169 -16.99 -0.94 21.53
C ARG A 169 -15.61 -1.38 21.95
N CYS A 170 -14.59 -0.99 21.19
CA CYS A 170 -13.20 -1.35 21.44
C CYS A 170 -12.36 -0.14 21.81
N LEU A 171 -11.44 -0.30 22.74
CA LEU A 171 -10.39 0.67 22.99
C LEU A 171 -9.33 0.50 21.88
N GLN A 172 -9.15 1.54 21.06
CA GLN A 172 -8.34 1.48 19.86
C GLN A 172 -6.91 1.96 20.12
N PHE A 173 -5.93 1.18 19.68
CA PHE A 173 -4.51 1.51 19.71
C PHE A 173 -3.92 1.43 18.29
N ASN A 174 -3.41 2.55 17.81
CA ASN A 174 -2.78 2.63 16.50
C ASN A 174 -1.27 2.50 16.64
N LEU A 175 -0.72 1.38 16.19
CA LEU A 175 0.71 1.12 16.16
C LEU A 175 1.33 1.77 14.92
N LYS A 176 2.43 2.49 15.13
CA LYS A 176 3.15 3.20 14.08
C LYS A 176 4.21 2.28 13.44
N ARG A 177 4.56 2.57 12.20
CA ARG A 177 5.76 2.00 11.57
C ARG A 177 7.00 2.43 12.34
N MET A 178 7.96 1.53 12.47
CA MET A 178 9.23 1.86 13.10
C MET A 178 10.10 2.66 12.15
N THR A 179 10.86 3.60 12.70
CA THR A 179 11.84 4.34 11.91
C THR A 179 13.01 3.44 11.52
N PRO A 180 13.65 3.66 10.36
CA PRO A 180 14.81 2.87 9.95
C PRO A 180 15.94 2.87 10.99
N ARG A 181 16.18 4.01 11.66
CA ARG A 181 17.17 4.15 12.72
C ARG A 181 16.86 3.21 13.89
N LEU A 182 15.65 3.26 14.43
CA LEU A 182 15.22 2.41 15.54
C LEU A 182 15.33 0.92 15.21
N MET A 183 15.01 0.56 13.95
CA MET A 183 15.17 -0.82 13.47
C MET A 183 16.63 -1.21 13.34
N SER A 184 17.48 -0.35 12.79
CA SER A 184 18.93 -0.60 12.68
C SER A 184 19.56 -0.80 14.04
N ASP A 185 19.23 0.05 15.03
CA ASP A 185 19.72 -0.06 16.41
C ASP A 185 19.27 -1.40 17.04
N ARG A 186 18.04 -1.84 16.80
CA ARG A 186 17.56 -3.14 17.31
C ARG A 186 18.23 -4.33 16.61
N LEU A 187 18.45 -4.25 15.30
CA LEU A 187 19.19 -5.28 14.56
C LEU A 187 20.64 -5.38 15.05
N ALA A 188 21.31 -4.24 15.30
CA ALA A 188 22.66 -4.21 15.86
C ALA A 188 22.72 -4.90 17.24
N TYR A 189 21.81 -4.55 18.14
CA TYR A 189 21.68 -5.22 19.44
C TYR A 189 21.54 -6.74 19.30
N ILE A 190 20.71 -7.21 18.36
CA ILE A 190 20.50 -8.65 18.14
C ILE A 190 21.75 -9.30 17.57
N CYS A 191 22.46 -8.66 16.64
CA CYS A 191 23.72 -9.17 16.09
C CYS A 191 24.79 -9.30 17.18
N ASP A 192 24.89 -8.30 18.08
CA ASP A 192 25.83 -8.33 19.21
C ASP A 192 25.52 -9.50 20.15
N GLU A 193 24.25 -9.72 20.51
CA GLU A 193 23.83 -10.84 21.35
C GLU A 193 24.04 -12.23 20.70
N GLU A 194 23.88 -12.31 19.37
CA GLU A 194 24.12 -13.55 18.62
C GLU A 194 25.61 -13.72 18.20
N SER A 195 26.48 -12.75 18.54
CA SER A 195 27.90 -12.75 18.17
C SER A 195 28.10 -12.81 16.63
N ILE A 196 27.30 -12.06 15.90
CA ILE A 196 27.34 -11.95 14.43
C ILE A 196 28.09 -10.67 14.07
N GLU A 197 29.14 -10.77 13.26
CA GLU A 197 29.87 -9.59 12.76
C GLU A 197 29.04 -8.89 11.68
N TYR A 198 28.97 -7.57 11.73
CA TYR A 198 28.18 -6.77 10.79
C TYR A 198 28.82 -5.41 10.50
N GLU A 199 28.42 -4.82 9.39
CA GLU A 199 28.64 -3.41 9.06
C GLU A 199 27.36 -2.62 9.32
N ALA A 200 27.47 -1.43 9.93
CA ALA A 200 26.33 -0.58 10.25
C ALA A 200 25.54 -0.17 8.97
N ALA A 201 26.24 0.01 7.85
CA ALA A 201 25.63 0.30 6.56
C ALA A 201 24.74 -0.85 6.07
N ALA A 202 25.18 -2.10 6.24
CA ALA A 202 24.42 -3.30 5.91
C ALA A 202 23.10 -3.37 6.71
N LEU A 203 23.14 -3.13 8.02
CA LEU A 203 21.94 -3.11 8.87
C LEU A 203 20.99 -1.97 8.48
N SER A 204 21.52 -0.82 8.09
CA SER A 204 20.72 0.30 7.58
C SER A 204 20.00 -0.04 6.28
N LEU A 205 20.61 -0.84 5.39
CA LEU A 205 19.96 -1.37 4.18
C LEU A 205 18.82 -2.31 4.53
N LEU A 206 19.03 -3.26 5.44
CA LEU A 206 18.01 -4.19 5.92
C LEU A 206 16.82 -3.45 6.57
N ALA A 207 17.10 -2.46 7.41
CA ALA A 207 16.10 -1.65 8.09
C ALA A 207 15.23 -0.85 7.09
N ARG A 208 15.85 -0.30 6.04
CA ARG A 208 15.13 0.38 4.97
C ARG A 208 14.28 -0.57 4.13
N ALA A 209 14.83 -1.75 3.81
CA ALA A 209 14.12 -2.76 3.03
C ALA A 209 12.90 -3.33 3.75
N ALA A 210 12.91 -3.33 5.09
CA ALA A 210 11.83 -3.84 5.93
C ALA A 210 10.62 -2.88 6.08
N ASP A 211 10.69 -1.66 5.57
CA ASP A 211 9.59 -0.68 5.51
C ASP A 211 8.81 -0.51 6.83
N GLY A 212 9.52 -0.41 7.95
CA GLY A 212 8.93 -0.20 9.27
C GLY A 212 8.38 -1.46 9.95
N SER A 213 8.58 -2.65 9.38
CA SER A 213 8.18 -3.95 9.91
C SER A 213 9.36 -4.66 10.59
N MET A 214 9.38 -4.75 11.92
CA MET A 214 10.44 -5.48 12.64
C MET A 214 10.44 -6.97 12.30
N ARG A 215 9.30 -7.57 12.04
CA ARG A 215 9.23 -8.98 11.64
C ARG A 215 9.94 -9.23 10.32
N ASP A 216 9.74 -8.34 9.34
CA ASP A 216 10.36 -8.47 8.03
C ASP A 216 11.85 -8.12 8.12
N ALA A 217 12.25 -7.13 8.97
CA ALA A 217 13.64 -6.83 9.26
C ALA A 217 14.41 -8.04 9.82
N LEU A 218 13.82 -8.76 10.79
CA LEU A 218 14.42 -9.97 11.35
C LEU A 218 14.47 -11.12 10.34
N SER A 219 13.48 -11.23 9.46
CA SER A 219 13.49 -12.23 8.40
C SER A 219 14.55 -11.94 7.33
N LEU A 220 14.75 -10.66 7.01
CA LEU A 220 15.82 -10.22 6.11
C LEU A 220 17.20 -10.40 6.77
N LEU A 221 17.31 -10.20 8.08
CA LEU A 221 18.54 -10.48 8.82
C LEU A 221 18.89 -11.98 8.80
N ASP A 222 17.92 -12.88 9.02
CA ASP A 222 18.12 -14.33 8.87
C ASP A 222 18.63 -14.70 7.47
N GLN A 223 18.06 -14.07 6.43
CA GLN A 223 18.51 -14.27 5.05
C GLN A 223 19.93 -13.75 4.84
N ALA A 224 20.26 -12.56 5.37
CA ALA A 224 21.59 -11.99 5.27
C ALA A 224 22.65 -12.86 5.96
N ILE A 225 22.37 -13.40 7.15
CA ILE A 225 23.24 -14.33 7.84
C ILE A 225 23.50 -15.58 6.99
N ALA A 226 22.45 -16.14 6.40
CA ALA A 226 22.59 -17.32 5.55
C ALA A 226 23.34 -17.03 4.24
N TYR A 227 23.15 -15.85 3.65
CA TYR A 227 23.76 -15.45 2.39
C TYR A 227 25.25 -15.08 2.54
N CYS A 228 25.58 -14.29 3.55
CA CYS A 228 26.94 -13.78 3.79
C CYS A 228 27.87 -14.85 4.41
N GLY A 229 27.33 -15.86 5.11
CA GLY A 229 28.09 -17.00 5.63
C GLY A 229 29.09 -16.67 6.76
N GLY A 230 29.12 -15.43 7.25
CA GLY A 230 30.03 -14.98 8.31
C GLY A 230 29.78 -13.55 8.71
N LYS A 231 30.48 -12.59 8.12
CA LYS A 231 30.29 -11.18 8.37
C LYS A 231 29.23 -10.58 7.43
N ILE A 232 28.30 -9.82 7.96
CA ILE A 232 27.25 -9.14 7.17
C ILE A 232 27.82 -7.84 6.62
N GLU A 233 28.21 -7.86 5.34
CA GLU A 233 28.82 -6.73 4.65
C GLU A 233 27.81 -6.04 3.71
N GLU A 234 27.94 -4.71 3.58
CA GLU A 234 27.01 -3.89 2.79
C GLU A 234 26.85 -4.38 1.33
N PRO A 235 27.93 -4.66 0.57
CA PRO A 235 27.81 -5.08 -0.82
C PRO A 235 27.05 -6.40 -0.99
N GLN A 236 27.26 -7.33 -0.09
CA GLN A 236 26.59 -8.65 -0.13
C GLN A 236 25.10 -8.52 0.19
N VAL A 237 24.77 -7.69 1.19
CA VAL A 237 23.36 -7.40 1.54
C VAL A 237 22.67 -6.66 0.41
N ALA A 238 23.33 -5.69 -0.22
CA ALA A 238 22.79 -4.99 -1.39
C ALA A 238 22.47 -5.95 -2.54
N LEU A 239 23.37 -6.89 -2.83
CA LEU A 239 23.16 -7.92 -3.85
C LEU A 239 22.03 -8.88 -3.48
N MET A 240 21.98 -9.35 -2.22
CA MET A 240 20.91 -10.23 -1.72
C MET A 240 19.53 -9.57 -1.82
N LEU A 241 19.45 -8.29 -1.51
CA LEU A 241 18.20 -7.53 -1.57
C LEU A 241 17.79 -7.15 -3.00
N GLY A 242 18.69 -7.36 -3.99
CA GLY A 242 18.50 -6.85 -5.34
C GLY A 242 18.37 -5.32 -5.36
N THR A 243 18.96 -4.65 -4.36
CA THR A 243 18.98 -3.19 -4.35
C THR A 243 19.90 -2.74 -5.47
N ILE A 244 19.34 -2.03 -6.42
CA ILE A 244 20.10 -1.30 -7.41
C ILE A 244 20.95 -0.30 -6.61
N ASP A 245 22.25 -0.31 -6.88
CA ASP A 245 23.17 0.59 -6.20
C ASP A 245 22.67 2.02 -6.36
N ARG A 246 22.67 2.79 -5.28
CA ARG A 246 22.28 4.21 -5.31
C ARG A 246 23.07 4.97 -6.39
N GLU A 247 24.30 4.55 -6.65
CA GLU A 247 25.13 5.13 -7.72
C GLU A 247 24.46 5.03 -9.08
N HIS A 248 23.69 3.96 -9.37
CA HIS A 248 22.97 3.83 -10.63
C HIS A 248 21.82 4.82 -10.75
N VAL A 249 21.07 5.06 -9.66
CA VAL A 249 19.97 6.06 -9.67
C VAL A 249 20.52 7.46 -9.81
N SER A 250 21.57 7.80 -9.04
CA SER A 250 22.27 9.10 -9.14
C SER A 250 22.88 9.29 -10.52
N ARG A 251 23.47 8.25 -11.12
CA ARG A 251 23.99 8.27 -12.50
C ARG A 251 22.88 8.52 -13.52
N LEU A 252 21.75 7.83 -13.41
CA LEU A 252 20.59 8.03 -14.30
C LEU A 252 20.03 9.45 -14.18
N LEU A 253 19.99 10.02 -12.96
CA LEU A 253 19.55 11.41 -12.74
C LEU A 253 20.52 12.42 -13.37
N ARG A 254 21.84 12.20 -13.27
CA ARG A 254 22.84 13.04 -13.97
C ARG A 254 22.69 12.94 -15.49
N LEU A 255 22.52 11.75 -16.03
CA LEU A 255 22.29 11.55 -17.46
C LEU A 255 20.99 12.20 -17.95
N LEU A 256 19.93 12.20 -17.09
CA LEU A 256 18.71 12.97 -17.35
C LEU A 256 18.98 14.48 -17.34
N ALA A 257 19.78 15.00 -16.39
CA ALA A 257 20.16 16.42 -16.36
C ALA A 257 20.91 16.82 -17.64
N ASP A 258 21.85 15.98 -18.09
CA ASP A 258 22.65 16.19 -19.28
C ASP A 258 21.91 15.93 -20.61
N ASN A 259 20.66 15.43 -20.54
CA ASN A 259 19.85 15.05 -21.71
C ASN A 259 20.53 13.99 -22.60
N ASP A 260 21.30 13.06 -21.99
CA ASP A 260 22.00 11.99 -22.69
C ASP A 260 21.14 10.72 -22.80
N ALA A 261 20.34 10.65 -23.86
CA ALA A 261 19.49 9.49 -24.15
C ALA A 261 20.30 8.20 -24.36
N LYS A 262 21.48 8.30 -24.98
CA LYS A 262 22.31 7.13 -25.22
C LYS A 262 22.92 6.59 -23.94
N GLY A 263 23.47 7.48 -23.11
CA GLY A 263 24.00 7.11 -21.80
C GLY A 263 22.97 6.45 -20.90
N ILE A 264 21.71 6.91 -20.93
CA ILE A 264 20.60 6.30 -20.18
C ILE A 264 20.33 4.85 -20.64
N ILE A 265 20.22 4.62 -21.94
CA ILE A 265 19.98 3.26 -22.48
C ILE A 265 21.15 2.33 -22.16
N ASP A 266 22.39 2.82 -22.28
CA ASP A 266 23.57 2.04 -21.95
C ASP A 266 23.64 1.74 -20.43
N ALA A 267 23.31 2.71 -19.57
CA ALA A 267 23.22 2.50 -18.12
C ALA A 267 22.12 1.48 -17.73
N ILE A 268 20.93 1.54 -18.36
CA ILE A 268 19.87 0.56 -18.13
C ILE A 268 20.31 -0.84 -18.55
N ARG A 269 21.11 -0.95 -19.62
CA ARG A 269 21.65 -2.22 -20.11
C ARG A 269 22.67 -2.82 -19.11
N GLU A 270 23.54 -2.00 -18.54
CA GLU A 270 24.47 -2.41 -17.49
C GLU A 270 23.73 -2.89 -16.23
N ILE A 271 22.68 -2.17 -15.84
CA ILE A 271 21.81 -2.54 -14.70
C ILE A 271 21.11 -3.89 -14.97
N ASP A 272 20.64 -4.13 -16.20
CA ASP A 272 19.93 -5.35 -16.60
C ASP A 272 20.77 -6.63 -16.41
N GLU A 273 22.08 -6.54 -16.53
CA GLU A 273 23.01 -7.66 -16.30
C GLU A 273 22.99 -8.18 -14.85
N GLN A 274 22.51 -7.34 -13.91
CA GLN A 274 22.41 -7.66 -12.47
C GLN A 274 21.02 -8.17 -12.05
N PHE A 275 20.11 -8.46 -12.99
CA PHE A 275 18.72 -8.89 -12.74
C PHE A 275 17.96 -7.95 -11.78
N PRO A 276 17.82 -6.67 -12.11
CA PRO A 276 17.26 -5.67 -11.20
C PRO A 276 15.74 -5.77 -11.08
N ASP A 277 15.21 -5.31 -9.92
CA ASP A 277 13.79 -4.97 -9.78
C ASP A 277 13.54 -3.55 -10.34
N TYR A 278 13.07 -3.47 -11.57
CA TYR A 278 12.75 -2.17 -12.22
C TYR A 278 11.62 -1.40 -11.53
N SER A 279 10.70 -2.07 -10.83
CA SER A 279 9.69 -1.39 -10.03
C SER A 279 10.35 -0.61 -8.90
N ARG A 280 11.35 -1.23 -8.26
CA ARG A 280 12.13 -0.61 -7.20
C ARG A 280 13.03 0.50 -7.72
N LEU A 281 13.64 0.34 -8.91
CA LEU A 281 14.40 1.41 -9.56
C LEU A 281 13.57 2.68 -9.72
N LEU A 282 12.34 2.54 -10.22
CA LEU A 282 11.44 3.67 -10.42
C LEU A 282 10.94 4.26 -9.10
N ASP A 283 10.82 3.45 -8.03
CA ASP A 283 10.51 3.94 -6.67
C ASP A 283 11.65 4.76 -6.08
N ASP A 284 12.88 4.27 -6.20
CA ASP A 284 14.06 4.97 -5.69
C ASP A 284 14.29 6.25 -6.49
N LEU A 285 14.11 6.22 -7.81
CA LEU A 285 14.12 7.41 -8.67
C LEU A 285 13.08 8.45 -8.23
N ALA A 286 11.84 8.02 -8.00
CA ALA A 286 10.77 8.92 -7.55
C ALA A 286 11.08 9.51 -6.16
N ARG A 287 11.66 8.74 -5.26
CA ARG A 287 12.07 9.20 -3.93
C ARG A 287 13.18 10.24 -3.99
N ASP A 288 14.18 10.02 -4.85
CA ASP A 288 15.28 10.98 -4.99
C ASP A 288 14.82 12.26 -5.71
N LEU A 289 13.95 12.17 -6.71
CA LEU A 289 13.30 13.36 -7.31
C LEU A 289 12.47 14.14 -6.29
N GLN A 290 11.75 13.46 -5.38
CA GLN A 290 11.03 14.12 -4.31
C GLN A 290 11.97 14.85 -3.34
N ARG A 291 13.12 14.24 -2.97
CA ARG A 291 14.13 14.87 -2.13
C ARG A 291 14.73 16.11 -2.80
N ILE A 292 15.06 16.01 -4.09
CA ILE A 292 15.54 17.13 -4.90
C ILE A 292 14.51 18.26 -4.90
N ALA A 293 13.23 17.95 -5.13
CA ALA A 293 12.16 18.95 -5.12
C ALA A 293 12.03 19.65 -3.75
N VAL A 294 12.10 18.89 -2.64
CA VAL A 294 12.06 19.44 -1.29
C VAL A 294 13.28 20.35 -1.06
N TYR A 295 14.48 19.91 -1.45
CA TYR A 295 15.69 20.70 -1.32
C TYR A 295 15.62 22.01 -2.10
N GLN A 296 15.08 22.00 -3.31
CA GLN A 296 14.90 23.21 -4.14
C GLN A 296 13.97 24.25 -3.50
N VAL A 297 12.99 23.82 -2.70
CA VAL A 297 12.01 24.71 -2.05
C VAL A 297 12.44 25.11 -0.64
N VAL A 298 12.99 24.19 0.14
CA VAL A 298 13.26 24.37 1.58
C VAL A 298 14.72 24.71 1.84
N GLY A 299 15.64 24.35 0.94
CA GLY A 299 17.09 24.56 1.09
C GLY A 299 17.77 23.59 2.07
N ALA A 300 17.06 22.57 2.52
CA ALA A 300 17.59 21.52 3.37
C ALA A 300 16.94 20.19 3.01
N SER A 301 17.67 19.08 3.14
CA SER A 301 17.13 17.74 3.01
C SER A 301 17.02 17.10 4.40
N ASP A 302 16.01 16.22 4.56
CA ASP A 302 15.76 15.50 5.81
C ASP A 302 16.61 14.20 5.84
N SER A 303 17.91 14.29 5.48
CA SER A 303 18.80 13.15 5.44
C SER A 303 19.82 13.20 6.58
N ASP A 304 19.92 12.10 7.34
CA ASP A 304 20.91 11.90 8.40
C ASP A 304 22.35 11.63 7.82
N ASP A 305 22.50 11.61 6.48
CA ASP A 305 23.74 11.27 5.79
C ASP A 305 24.25 12.43 4.95
N ALA A 306 25.40 13.02 5.36
CA ALA A 306 26.01 14.18 4.72
C ALA A 306 26.34 13.96 3.23
N LYS A 307 26.79 12.75 2.84
CA LYS A 307 27.07 12.43 1.43
C LYS A 307 25.82 12.49 0.57
N THR A 308 24.71 11.97 1.11
CA THR A 308 23.40 12.01 0.43
C THR A 308 22.93 13.47 0.25
N GLU A 309 23.23 14.34 1.19
CA GLU A 309 22.85 15.75 1.12
C GLU A 309 23.65 16.52 0.07
N GLU A 310 24.96 16.26 -0.07
CA GLU A 310 25.81 16.83 -1.12
C GLU A 310 25.33 16.41 -2.52
N GLU A 311 25.01 15.14 -2.72
CA GLU A 311 24.49 14.62 -4.00
C GLU A 311 23.13 15.24 -4.36
N VAL A 312 22.24 15.39 -3.39
CA VAL A 312 20.94 16.03 -3.58
C VAL A 312 21.12 17.51 -3.93
N ALA A 313 22.05 18.21 -3.28
CA ALA A 313 22.34 19.61 -3.57
C ALA A 313 22.92 19.80 -5.00
N GLU A 314 23.83 18.92 -5.43
CA GLU A 314 24.38 18.90 -6.80
C GLU A 314 23.27 18.74 -7.84
N LEU A 315 22.42 17.71 -7.67
CA LEU A 315 21.33 17.40 -8.60
C LEU A 315 20.23 18.48 -8.58
N ALA A 316 19.98 19.10 -7.41
CA ALA A 316 19.02 20.21 -7.29
C ALA A 316 19.48 21.47 -8.04
N GLY A 317 20.81 21.68 -8.18
CA GLY A 317 21.37 22.71 -9.00
C GLY A 317 21.42 22.40 -10.50
N ALA A 318 21.49 21.10 -10.85
CA ALA A 318 21.59 20.65 -12.24
C ALA A 318 20.24 20.52 -12.94
N LEU A 319 19.15 20.24 -12.19
CA LEU A 319 17.80 20.01 -12.72
C LEU A 319 16.89 21.22 -12.47
N PRO A 320 16.19 21.76 -13.50
CA PRO A 320 15.12 22.76 -13.30
C PRO A 320 13.97 22.20 -12.45
N ALA A 321 13.35 23.05 -11.64
CA ALA A 321 12.27 22.63 -10.75
C ALA A 321 11.05 22.04 -11.50
N GLU A 322 10.75 22.58 -12.68
CA GLU A 322 9.70 22.12 -13.57
C GLU A 322 9.98 20.70 -14.08
N ASP A 323 11.24 20.42 -14.46
CA ASP A 323 11.68 19.11 -14.91
C ASP A 323 11.59 18.08 -13.78
N VAL A 324 12.01 18.44 -12.57
CA VAL A 324 11.93 17.56 -11.38
C VAL A 324 10.50 17.14 -11.10
N GLN A 325 9.53 18.06 -11.13
CA GLN A 325 8.11 17.77 -10.92
C GLN A 325 7.56 16.85 -12.02
N LEU A 326 7.91 17.14 -13.27
CA LEU A 326 7.49 16.33 -14.41
C LEU A 326 8.09 14.92 -14.33
N PHE A 327 9.38 14.78 -14.05
CA PHE A 327 10.07 13.50 -13.94
C PHE A 327 9.50 12.66 -12.79
N TYR A 328 9.18 13.29 -11.65
CA TYR A 328 8.50 12.62 -10.55
C TYR A 328 7.16 12.01 -10.99
N GLN A 329 6.32 12.78 -11.68
CA GLN A 329 5.06 12.28 -12.19
C GLN A 329 5.24 11.12 -13.18
N ILE A 330 6.21 11.27 -14.11
CA ILE A 330 6.50 10.22 -15.10
C ILE A 330 7.02 8.96 -14.42
N ALA A 331 7.88 9.07 -13.39
CA ALA A 331 8.39 7.92 -12.61
C ALA A 331 7.26 7.18 -11.91
N VAL A 332 6.37 7.88 -11.21
CA VAL A 332 5.21 7.29 -10.51
C VAL A 332 4.26 6.61 -11.49
N MET A 333 4.00 7.24 -12.64
CA MET A 333 3.15 6.64 -13.70
C MET A 333 3.84 5.43 -14.35
N GLY A 334 5.13 5.55 -14.65
CA GLY A 334 5.93 4.48 -15.24
C GLY A 334 5.96 3.24 -14.36
N ARG A 335 6.13 3.41 -13.05
CA ARG A 335 6.04 2.33 -12.07
C ARG A 335 4.66 1.65 -12.10
N ARG A 336 3.58 2.45 -12.05
CA ARG A 336 2.22 1.91 -12.10
C ARG A 336 1.94 1.12 -13.37
N ASP A 337 2.47 1.59 -14.50
CA ASP A 337 2.20 1.02 -15.82
C ASP A 337 3.23 -0.05 -16.23
N LEU A 338 4.26 -0.31 -15.39
CA LEU A 338 5.36 -1.24 -15.68
C LEU A 338 4.87 -2.66 -16.02
N HIS A 339 3.83 -3.13 -15.32
CA HIS A 339 3.23 -4.46 -15.56
C HIS A 339 2.45 -4.57 -16.88
N LEU A 340 2.18 -3.44 -17.55
CA LEU A 340 1.54 -3.39 -18.87
C LEU A 340 2.55 -3.41 -20.00
N ALA A 341 3.84 -3.22 -19.70
CA ALA A 341 4.90 -3.29 -20.70
C ALA A 341 5.16 -4.74 -21.14
N PRO A 342 5.67 -4.97 -22.35
CA PRO A 342 6.03 -6.30 -22.84
C PRO A 342 7.03 -7.02 -21.93
N ASP A 343 7.99 -6.28 -21.38
CA ASP A 343 8.95 -6.70 -20.37
C ASP A 343 9.31 -5.50 -19.46
N PRO A 344 9.76 -5.74 -18.21
CA PRO A 344 10.06 -4.69 -17.26
C PRO A 344 11.15 -3.71 -17.71
N ARG A 345 12.16 -4.19 -18.42
CA ARG A 345 13.25 -3.36 -18.96
C ARG A 345 12.72 -2.35 -19.96
N SER A 346 11.98 -2.80 -20.99
CA SER A 346 11.38 -1.92 -22.00
C SER A 346 10.45 -0.89 -21.36
N GLY A 347 9.73 -1.27 -20.29
CA GLY A 347 8.90 -0.35 -19.51
C GLY A 347 9.71 0.75 -18.83
N ALA A 348 10.85 0.41 -18.26
CA ALA A 348 11.77 1.38 -17.65
C ALA A 348 12.42 2.27 -18.72
N GLU A 349 12.96 1.69 -19.82
CA GLU A 349 13.53 2.45 -20.94
C GLU A 349 12.53 3.49 -21.47
N MET A 350 11.27 3.09 -21.68
CA MET A 350 10.21 4.00 -22.14
C MET A 350 9.88 5.09 -21.13
N THR A 351 9.98 4.81 -19.84
CA THR A 351 9.76 5.80 -18.78
C THR A 351 10.83 6.89 -18.82
N PHE A 352 12.11 6.51 -18.93
CA PHE A 352 13.20 7.47 -19.08
C PHE A 352 13.13 8.24 -20.40
N LEU A 353 12.82 7.58 -21.52
CA LEU A 353 12.64 8.25 -22.80
C LEU A 353 11.50 9.28 -22.79
N ARG A 354 10.40 9.01 -22.03
CA ARG A 354 9.34 9.98 -21.81
C ARG A 354 9.83 11.20 -21.05
N MET A 355 10.68 11.03 -20.03
CA MET A 355 11.26 12.15 -19.29
C MET A 355 12.07 13.07 -20.20
N LEU A 356 12.85 12.51 -21.13
CA LEU A 356 13.61 13.28 -22.11
C LEU A 356 12.72 13.95 -23.16
N ALA A 357 11.70 13.25 -23.67
CA ALA A 357 10.84 13.72 -24.76
C ALA A 357 9.87 14.84 -24.36
N PHE A 358 9.44 14.88 -23.10
CA PHE A 358 8.41 15.81 -22.62
C PHE A 358 8.96 16.96 -21.78
N ARG A 359 10.26 17.27 -21.90
CA ARG A 359 10.83 18.44 -21.20
C ARG A 359 10.10 19.73 -21.61
N PRO A 360 9.73 20.58 -20.64
CA PRO A 360 9.24 21.92 -20.94
C PRO A 360 10.29 22.67 -21.78
N ALA A 361 9.88 23.27 -22.89
CA ALA A 361 10.81 24.07 -23.69
C ALA A 361 11.27 25.25 -22.84
N SER A 362 12.52 25.23 -22.37
CA SER A 362 13.17 26.41 -21.79
C SER A 362 13.15 27.51 -22.85
N GLY A 363 12.50 28.64 -22.51
CA GLY A 363 12.22 29.73 -23.43
C GLY A 363 13.44 30.56 -23.86
N GLU A 364 14.49 29.92 -24.40
CA GLU A 364 15.55 30.54 -25.17
C GLU A 364 15.75 29.77 -26.46
N GLY A 365 14.81 30.00 -27.39
CA GLY A 365 14.91 29.54 -28.76
C GLY A 365 15.88 30.38 -29.54
N THR A 366 17.13 29.94 -29.69
CA THR A 366 17.97 30.35 -30.81
C THR A 366 17.37 29.82 -32.10
N ALA A 367 16.54 30.62 -32.73
CA ALA A 367 16.09 30.40 -34.09
C ALA A 367 17.30 30.49 -35.02
N THR A 368 17.73 29.35 -35.56
CA THR A 368 18.63 29.33 -36.72
C THR A 368 17.87 29.77 -37.95
N PRO A 369 18.30 30.80 -38.69
CA PRO A 369 17.56 31.29 -39.86
C PRO A 369 17.93 30.45 -41.09
N GLY A 370 17.06 29.53 -41.46
CA GLY A 370 17.04 28.90 -42.79
C GLY A 370 16.29 29.75 -43.79
N SER A 371 17.03 30.32 -44.72
CA SER A 371 16.70 31.06 -45.93
C SER A 371 15.43 30.59 -46.67
N GLY A 372 14.56 31.56 -47.06
CA GLY A 372 13.65 31.34 -48.17
C GLY A 372 12.39 32.24 -48.22
N SER A 373 12.58 33.44 -48.80
CA SER A 373 11.67 34.21 -49.65
C SER A 373 10.32 34.76 -49.11
N ARG A 374 10.25 36.04 -49.17
CA ARG A 374 9.10 36.96 -48.99
C ARG A 374 7.90 36.61 -49.85
N MET A 375 6.69 36.74 -49.30
CA MET A 375 5.70 37.66 -49.91
C MET A 375 4.61 38.06 -48.88
N ALA A 376 4.33 39.36 -48.87
CA ALA A 376 3.39 40.03 -48.01
C ALA A 376 1.93 39.82 -48.45
N GLY A 377 1.02 39.68 -47.45
CA GLY A 377 -0.44 39.74 -47.69
C GLY A 377 -1.17 40.02 -46.38
N LYS A 378 -1.84 41.17 -46.29
CA LYS A 378 -2.61 41.68 -45.14
C LYS A 378 -3.80 40.83 -44.72
N PRO A 379 -4.33 41.00 -43.50
CA PRO A 379 -5.36 40.12 -42.92
C PRO A 379 -6.76 40.47 -43.37
N LYS A 380 -7.62 39.47 -43.55
CA LYS A 380 -9.09 39.58 -43.64
C LYS A 380 -9.79 38.69 -42.65
N LYS A 381 -10.84 39.26 -42.04
CA LYS A 381 -11.79 38.77 -41.05
C LYS A 381 -12.59 37.54 -41.52
N PRO A 382 -13.24 36.83 -40.60
CA PRO A 382 -13.81 35.49 -40.85
C PRO A 382 -15.20 35.52 -41.48
N ALA A 383 -15.51 34.51 -42.29
CA ALA A 383 -16.86 34.24 -42.79
C ALA A 383 -17.25 32.78 -42.52
N GLN A 384 -18.53 32.65 -42.21
CA GLN A 384 -19.26 31.45 -41.78
C GLN A 384 -19.43 30.38 -42.88
N PRO A 385 -19.94 29.19 -42.57
CA PRO A 385 -19.81 27.99 -43.39
C PRO A 385 -20.94 27.81 -44.41
N LYS A 386 -20.63 27.16 -45.53
CA LYS A 386 -21.62 26.64 -46.48
C LYS A 386 -21.51 25.12 -46.62
N LYS A 387 -22.67 24.46 -46.51
CA LYS A 387 -22.96 23.04 -46.79
C LYS A 387 -22.68 22.65 -48.22
N VAL A 388 -22.21 21.45 -48.50
CA VAL A 388 -22.50 20.57 -49.64
C VAL A 388 -22.07 19.15 -49.24
N ARG A 389 -22.93 18.22 -49.07
CA ARG A 389 -23.65 17.16 -49.77
C ARG A 389 -22.77 16.09 -50.44
N ALA A 390 -22.86 14.91 -49.82
CA ALA A 390 -22.90 13.50 -50.23
C ALA A 390 -22.16 12.99 -51.47
N ALA A 391 -21.43 11.91 -51.27
CA ALA A 391 -21.58 10.62 -51.98
C ALA A 391 -20.76 9.52 -51.29
N ALA A 392 -21.40 8.40 -51.00
CA ALA A 392 -20.86 7.10 -50.62
C ALA A 392 -20.67 6.28 -51.94
N PRO A 393 -20.21 4.99 -51.96
CA PRO A 393 -19.80 4.09 -50.88
C PRO A 393 -18.52 3.25 -51.15
N ALA A 394 -18.00 2.52 -50.23
CA ALA A 394 -17.82 1.05 -50.25
C ALA A 394 -16.71 0.51 -49.33
N VAL A 395 -17.16 -0.40 -48.51
CA VAL A 395 -16.59 -1.71 -48.07
C VAL A 395 -15.45 -1.73 -47.04
N ALA A 396 -15.82 -2.33 -45.89
CA ALA A 396 -15.20 -2.76 -44.68
C ALA A 396 -14.05 -3.81 -44.87
N PRO A 397 -13.43 -4.44 -43.83
CA PRO A 397 -13.72 -4.37 -42.39
C PRO A 397 -12.48 -4.24 -41.49
N ASP A 398 -12.68 -3.89 -40.28
CA ASP A 398 -12.36 -4.64 -39.03
C ASP A 398 -11.57 -3.90 -37.95
N ALA A 399 -12.03 -4.13 -36.79
CA ALA A 399 -11.52 -3.89 -35.44
C ALA A 399 -12.27 -2.79 -34.65
N ALA A 400 -13.27 -3.25 -33.94
CA ALA A 400 -14.19 -2.49 -33.12
C ALA A 400 -13.51 -1.79 -31.92
N LYS A 401 -13.42 -0.46 -31.97
CA LYS A 401 -13.41 0.36 -30.75
C LYS A 401 -14.87 0.57 -30.34
N ARG A 402 -15.26 0.08 -29.15
CA ARG A 402 -16.58 0.31 -28.57
C ARG A 402 -16.67 1.76 -28.06
N PRO A 403 -17.64 2.58 -28.50
CA PRO A 403 -17.82 3.92 -27.98
C PRO A 403 -18.40 3.88 -26.56
N THR A 404 -17.88 4.74 -25.68
CA THR A 404 -18.45 5.03 -24.36
C THR A 404 -19.59 6.03 -24.50
N SER A 405 -20.51 6.12 -23.52
CA SER A 405 -21.65 7.04 -23.52
C SER A 405 -21.27 8.52 -23.71
N ARG A 406 -20.01 8.90 -23.46
CA ARG A 406 -19.48 10.25 -23.71
C ARG A 406 -19.17 10.53 -25.17
N GLU A 407 -19.04 9.51 -26.01
CA GLU A 407 -18.73 9.61 -27.43
C GLU A 407 -20.02 9.58 -28.29
N ASN A 408 -21.19 9.26 -27.71
CA ASN A 408 -22.48 9.28 -28.40
C ASN A 408 -23.38 10.40 -27.83
N PRO A 409 -23.40 11.59 -28.44
CA PRO A 409 -24.17 12.73 -27.94
C PRO A 409 -25.69 12.50 -27.94
N GLU A 410 -26.22 11.59 -28.77
CA GLU A 410 -27.66 11.27 -28.77
C GLU A 410 -28.05 10.49 -27.51
N TRP A 411 -27.23 9.52 -27.06
CA TRP A 411 -27.52 8.77 -25.84
C TRP A 411 -27.41 9.64 -24.58
N GLY A 412 -26.40 10.50 -24.50
CA GLY A 412 -26.23 11.43 -23.38
C GLY A 412 -27.39 12.39 -23.20
N SER A 413 -27.96 12.89 -24.32
CA SER A 413 -29.15 13.75 -24.35
C SER A 413 -30.38 13.00 -23.85
N LEU A 414 -30.57 11.77 -24.31
CA LEU A 414 -31.69 10.91 -23.96
C LEU A 414 -31.67 10.55 -22.45
N VAL A 415 -30.50 10.24 -21.90
CA VAL A 415 -30.33 9.99 -20.44
C VAL A 415 -30.70 11.22 -19.61
N ALA A 416 -30.45 12.42 -20.11
CA ALA A 416 -30.85 13.66 -19.43
C ALA A 416 -32.39 13.87 -19.45
N GLU A 417 -33.05 13.46 -20.51
CA GLU A 417 -34.53 13.58 -20.68
C GLU A 417 -35.30 12.50 -19.88
N LEU A 418 -34.71 11.33 -19.64
CA LEU A 418 -35.34 10.22 -18.90
C LEU A 418 -35.62 10.52 -17.42
N GLY A 419 -35.13 11.65 -16.87
CA GLY A 419 -35.39 12.07 -15.49
C GLY A 419 -34.85 11.09 -14.44
N LEU A 420 -33.85 10.28 -14.78
CA LEU A 420 -33.22 9.32 -13.89
C LEU A 420 -32.43 10.01 -12.77
N THR A 421 -32.48 9.47 -11.54
CA THR A 421 -31.80 10.03 -10.38
C THR A 421 -30.87 8.99 -9.72
N GLY A 422 -29.86 9.45 -8.98
CA GLY A 422 -29.00 8.60 -8.16
C GLY A 422 -28.29 7.48 -8.94
N ALA A 423 -28.41 6.24 -8.46
CA ALA A 423 -27.70 5.07 -8.99
C ALA A 423 -28.20 4.61 -10.36
N GLU A 424 -29.44 4.91 -10.73
CA GLU A 424 -30.04 4.59 -12.03
C GLU A 424 -29.47 5.49 -13.13
N ARG A 425 -29.30 6.77 -12.83
CA ARG A 425 -28.63 7.72 -13.73
C ARG A 425 -27.16 7.35 -13.92
N LEU A 426 -26.51 6.88 -12.84
CA LEU A 426 -25.11 6.41 -12.91
C LEU A 426 -24.98 5.17 -13.80
N LEU A 427 -25.92 4.20 -13.70
CA LEU A 427 -25.97 3.03 -14.58
C LEU A 427 -26.16 3.46 -16.04
N ALA A 428 -27.16 4.29 -16.34
CA ALA A 428 -27.45 4.76 -17.70
C ALA A 428 -26.29 5.55 -18.31
N SER A 429 -25.58 6.36 -17.52
CA SER A 429 -24.42 7.14 -17.98
C SER A 429 -23.18 6.27 -18.26
N ASN A 430 -23.09 5.07 -17.67
CA ASN A 430 -22.03 4.10 -17.94
C ASN A 430 -22.41 3.05 -18.99
N CYS A 431 -23.62 3.17 -19.59
CA CYS A 431 -24.05 2.37 -20.72
C CYS A 431 -23.78 3.11 -22.03
N ALA A 432 -23.45 2.36 -23.08
CA ALA A 432 -23.41 2.83 -24.45
C ALA A 432 -24.62 2.27 -25.21
N PHE A 433 -25.31 3.11 -25.95
CA PHE A 433 -26.41 2.69 -26.84
C PHE A 433 -25.80 1.91 -28.02
N LEU A 434 -26.23 0.69 -28.22
CA LEU A 434 -25.74 -0.17 -29.32
C LEU A 434 -26.71 -0.18 -30.48
N ASP A 435 -27.94 -0.62 -30.25
CA ASP A 435 -29.00 -0.68 -31.26
C ASP A 435 -30.39 -0.74 -30.62
N ARG A 436 -31.44 -0.52 -31.46
CA ARG A 436 -32.85 -0.71 -31.14
C ARG A 436 -33.55 -1.48 -32.24
N HIS A 437 -34.19 -2.58 -31.85
CA HIS A 437 -35.03 -3.38 -32.74
C HIS A 437 -36.44 -3.54 -32.14
N GLY A 438 -37.41 -2.76 -32.68
CA GLY A 438 -38.77 -2.72 -32.12
C GLY A 438 -38.75 -2.29 -30.64
N ASN A 439 -39.32 -3.12 -29.75
CA ASN A 439 -39.39 -2.86 -28.32
C ASN A 439 -38.12 -3.28 -27.54
N THR A 440 -37.05 -3.66 -28.23
CA THR A 440 -35.81 -4.09 -27.57
C THR A 440 -34.70 -3.08 -27.81
N VAL A 441 -34.20 -2.49 -26.72
CA VAL A 441 -33.02 -1.61 -26.72
C VAL A 441 -31.83 -2.39 -26.19
N ARG A 442 -30.73 -2.40 -26.94
CA ARG A 442 -29.46 -3.01 -26.52
C ARG A 442 -28.51 -1.95 -26.05
N LEU A 443 -28.06 -2.12 -24.83
CA LEU A 443 -27.08 -1.26 -24.18
C LEU A 443 -25.80 -2.05 -23.88
N GLY A 444 -24.65 -1.47 -24.17
CA GLY A 444 -23.35 -2.01 -23.80
C GLY A 444 -22.91 -1.42 -22.45
N LEU A 445 -22.53 -2.25 -21.47
CA LEU A 445 -22.00 -1.83 -20.19
C LEU A 445 -20.51 -2.19 -20.12
N GLU A 446 -19.68 -1.26 -19.61
CA GLU A 446 -18.28 -1.56 -19.38
C GLU A 446 -18.11 -2.61 -18.25
N PRO A 447 -17.17 -3.57 -18.39
CA PRO A 447 -16.93 -4.59 -17.37
C PRO A 447 -16.64 -4.04 -15.97
N ARG A 448 -16.03 -2.86 -15.87
CA ARG A 448 -15.74 -2.18 -14.59
C ARG A 448 -17.01 -1.67 -13.88
N SER A 449 -18.10 -1.52 -14.60
CA SER A 449 -19.39 -1.00 -14.09
C SER A 449 -20.42 -2.11 -13.85
N GLU A 450 -20.05 -3.37 -13.97
CA GLU A 450 -20.94 -4.54 -13.81
C GLU A 450 -21.59 -4.58 -12.42
N SER A 451 -20.90 -4.08 -11.39
CA SER A 451 -21.43 -3.96 -10.02
C SER A 451 -22.64 -2.99 -9.90
N LEU A 452 -22.84 -2.11 -10.89
CA LEU A 452 -24.01 -1.23 -10.95
C LEU A 452 -25.26 -1.94 -11.50
N LEU A 453 -25.08 -3.10 -12.14
CA LEU A 453 -26.14 -3.85 -12.79
C LEU A 453 -26.91 -4.70 -11.77
N THR A 454 -28.01 -4.16 -11.25
CA THR A 454 -28.96 -4.92 -10.43
C THR A 454 -30.29 -5.03 -11.16
N ARG A 455 -31.01 -6.14 -10.91
CA ARG A 455 -32.30 -6.41 -11.57
C ARG A 455 -33.29 -5.25 -11.41
N GLN A 456 -33.39 -4.71 -10.21
CA GLN A 456 -34.25 -3.55 -9.92
C GLN A 456 -33.90 -2.31 -10.76
N ARG A 457 -32.61 -2.00 -10.95
CA ARG A 457 -32.16 -0.85 -11.75
C ARG A 457 -32.37 -1.08 -13.25
N GLN A 458 -32.24 -2.33 -13.70
CA GLN A 458 -32.57 -2.70 -15.08
C GLN A 458 -34.05 -2.51 -15.34
N ASP A 459 -34.91 -2.99 -14.44
CA ASP A 459 -36.37 -2.85 -14.57
C ASP A 459 -36.81 -1.36 -14.61
N THR A 460 -36.26 -0.53 -13.70
CA THR A 460 -36.53 0.91 -13.68
C THR A 460 -36.05 1.61 -14.94
N LEU A 461 -34.85 1.24 -15.44
CA LEU A 461 -34.34 1.83 -16.69
C LEU A 461 -35.19 1.42 -17.90
N ALA A 462 -35.63 0.17 -17.96
CA ALA A 462 -36.51 -0.34 -19.00
C ALA A 462 -37.87 0.38 -18.98
N GLU A 463 -38.48 0.57 -17.80
CA GLU A 463 -39.73 1.29 -17.61
C GLU A 463 -39.65 2.74 -18.08
N ARG A 464 -38.57 3.45 -17.74
CA ARG A 464 -38.34 4.83 -18.19
C ARG A 464 -38.09 4.95 -19.70
N LEU A 465 -37.43 3.95 -20.29
CA LEU A 465 -37.24 3.90 -21.74
C LEU A 465 -38.57 3.60 -22.44
N SER A 466 -39.41 2.70 -21.92
CA SER A 466 -40.75 2.43 -22.41
C SER A 466 -41.62 3.69 -22.36
N ASP A 467 -41.63 4.39 -21.24
CA ASP A 467 -42.37 5.66 -21.08
C ASP A 467 -41.92 6.72 -22.12
N HIS A 468 -40.61 6.82 -22.34
CA HIS A 468 -40.05 7.80 -23.28
C HIS A 468 -40.37 7.48 -24.74
N PHE A 469 -40.37 6.20 -25.09
CA PHE A 469 -40.68 5.76 -26.48
C PHE A 469 -42.17 5.52 -26.74
N GLY A 470 -43.02 5.59 -25.70
CA GLY A 470 -44.46 5.47 -25.80
C GLY A 470 -44.97 4.05 -26.10
N GLU A 471 -44.24 3.03 -25.59
CA GLU A 471 -44.53 1.60 -25.83
C GLU A 471 -44.68 0.83 -24.52
#